data_3f57e2e50d11a81e09388f9bd9095844
#
_entry.id   3f57e2e50d11a81e09388f9bd9095844
#
_cell.length_a   1.000
_cell.length_b   1.000
_cell.length_c   1.000
_cell.angle_alpha   90.00
_cell.angle_beta   90.00
_cell.angle_gamma   90.00
#
_symmetry.space_group_name_H-M   'P 1'
#
loop_
_entity.id
_entity.type
_entity.pdbx_description
1 polymer ?
#
loop_
_entity_poly.entity_id
_entity_poly.type
_entity_poly.pdbx_seq_one_letter_code
_entity_poly.pdbx_strand_id
1 'polypeptide(L)'
;DSFKENAFSLLLDIFEDRVREMYYCPHCMKEFTREELSTLKRTERGAHICNNHEEGKIYYLREIHGSQAYLDCQSTLSINMSLPFHNFDLSQITDETELINMIMVVQSYIEENFIKKNSTNPNKARKLIVSTDEAHRILKFEGARMFENALYRVARKRHTAPWLILQSVKDFAKYQDTEEILKSTETFMLFRHNYLDGQYIKDTTNLTQSQVDTVLNLGGTSEAKKYGELCLVDIPTKRAVFIQADYLKDSEFDVVETDVEKIAEHARMKQGA
;
A
#
# COMPACT_ATOMS: atom_id res chain seq x y z
N ASP A 1 14.15 -3.64 17.08
CA ASP A 1 15.18 -2.61 16.79
C ASP A 1 15.79 -2.77 15.39
N SER A 2 16.13 -3.98 14.93
CA SER A 2 16.73 -4.20 13.60
C SER A 2 15.84 -3.80 12.42
N PHE A 3 14.54 -3.67 12.60
CA PHE A 3 13.61 -3.36 11.52
C PHE A 3 13.36 -1.86 11.36
N LYS A 4 13.42 -1.08 12.43
CA LYS A 4 13.45 0.39 12.34
C LYS A 4 14.69 0.84 11.55
N GLU A 5 15.82 0.16 11.77
CA GLU A 5 17.02 0.36 10.98
C GLU A 5 16.83 0.00 9.51
N ASN A 6 16.10 -1.08 9.19
CA ASN A 6 15.91 -1.50 7.79
C ASN A 6 14.94 -0.62 7.00
N ALA A 7 13.80 -0.20 7.59
CA ALA A 7 12.86 0.69 6.89
C ALA A 7 13.45 2.10 6.71
N PHE A 8 14.15 2.60 7.72
CA PHE A 8 14.84 3.87 7.65
C PHE A 8 16.06 3.80 6.73
N SER A 9 16.80 2.70 6.72
CA SER A 9 17.89 2.46 5.77
C SER A 9 17.39 2.40 4.34
N LEU A 10 16.26 1.74 4.08
CA LEU A 10 15.67 1.69 2.74
C LEU A 10 15.21 3.07 2.26
N LEU A 11 14.60 3.87 3.15
CA LEU A 11 14.26 5.26 2.84
C LEU A 11 15.51 6.10 2.56
N LEU A 12 16.58 5.90 3.33
CA LEU A 12 17.85 6.60 3.12
C LEU A 12 18.50 6.22 1.78
N ASP A 13 18.41 4.94 1.36
CA ASP A 13 18.94 4.49 0.07
C ASP A 13 18.15 5.08 -1.11
N ILE A 14 16.82 5.26 -0.96
CA ILE A 14 15.98 5.94 -1.95
C ILE A 14 16.32 7.43 -2.06
N PHE A 15 16.81 8.04 -0.97
CA PHE A 15 17.12 9.46 -0.89
C PHE A 15 18.60 9.77 -0.83
N GLU A 16 19.46 8.89 -1.34
CA GLU A 16 20.92 8.97 -1.21
C GLU A 16 21.48 10.35 -1.56
N ASP A 17 20.95 11.01 -2.60
CA ASP A 17 21.33 12.37 -3.00
C ASP A 17 20.77 13.49 -2.08
N ARG A 18 19.92 13.17 -1.13
CA ARG A 18 19.19 14.12 -0.27
C ARG A 18 19.41 13.87 1.21
N VAL A 19 20.28 12.94 1.54
CA VAL A 19 20.65 12.64 2.93
C VAL A 19 21.85 13.49 3.31
N ARG A 20 21.67 14.28 4.35
CA ARG A 20 22.78 14.98 5.01
C ARG A 20 23.28 14.14 6.17
N GLU A 21 24.56 13.87 6.18
CA GLU A 21 25.24 13.29 7.32
C GLU A 21 25.77 14.41 8.21
N MET A 22 25.40 14.38 9.46
CA MET A 22 25.84 15.38 10.41
C MET A 22 26.26 14.74 11.73
N TYR A 23 27.20 15.37 12.36
CA TYR A 23 27.61 15.07 13.74
C TYR A 23 27.23 16.24 14.61
N TYR A 24 26.50 16.03 15.68
CA TYR A 24 25.99 17.10 16.51
C TYR A 24 26.04 16.80 18.00
N CYS A 25 26.15 17.86 18.80
CA CYS A 25 26.01 17.81 20.25
C CYS A 25 24.58 18.19 20.63
N PRO A 26 23.79 17.31 21.30
CA PRO A 26 22.42 17.60 21.66
C PRO A 26 22.27 18.68 22.72
N HIS A 27 23.34 18.99 23.46
CA HIS A 27 23.32 20.00 24.53
C HIS A 27 23.48 21.43 24.02
N CYS A 28 24.34 21.63 23.02
CA CYS A 28 24.54 22.97 22.45
C CYS A 28 24.08 23.08 20.99
N MET A 29 23.54 22.03 20.42
CA MET A 29 23.06 21.96 19.04
C MET A 29 24.14 22.31 18.00
N LYS A 30 25.42 22.27 18.38
CA LYS A 30 26.54 22.53 17.47
C LYS A 30 26.76 21.34 16.58
N GLU A 31 26.82 21.60 15.27
CA GLU A 31 27.23 20.65 14.24
C GLU A 31 28.76 20.61 14.12
N PHE A 32 29.27 19.44 13.76
CA PHE A 32 30.71 19.18 13.59
C PHE A 32 30.95 18.52 12.24
N THR A 33 32.00 18.92 11.57
CA THR A 33 32.50 18.22 10.38
C THR A 33 33.33 16.99 10.79
N ARG A 34 33.57 16.07 9.84
CA ARG A 34 34.47 14.92 10.08
C ARG A 34 35.88 15.34 10.50
N GLU A 35 36.36 16.47 9.96
CA GLU A 35 37.68 17.01 10.31
C GLU A 35 37.70 17.53 11.73
N GLU A 36 36.69 18.28 12.14
CA GLU A 36 36.56 18.76 13.51
C GLU A 36 36.47 17.63 14.53
N LEU A 37 35.76 16.52 14.19
CA LEU A 37 35.69 15.34 15.05
C LEU A 37 37.08 14.77 15.39
N SER A 38 38.00 14.79 14.42
CA SER A 38 39.35 14.23 14.62
C SER A 38 40.14 14.95 15.71
N THR A 39 39.78 16.20 16.00
CA THR A 39 40.43 17.05 17.02
C THR A 39 39.82 16.94 18.42
N LEU A 40 38.66 16.28 18.53
CA LEU A 40 37.91 16.18 19.77
C LEU A 40 38.41 15.02 20.66
N LYS A 41 38.25 15.21 21.95
CA LYS A 41 38.50 14.15 22.96
C LYS A 41 37.51 12.98 22.72
N ARG A 42 37.98 11.79 23.07
CA ARG A 42 37.14 10.57 23.00
C ARG A 42 36.95 9.99 24.40
N THR A 43 35.79 9.40 24.62
CA THR A 43 35.53 8.57 25.80
C THR A 43 36.34 7.27 25.71
N GLU A 44 36.45 6.55 26.82
CA GLU A 44 37.05 5.20 26.84
C GLU A 44 36.38 4.22 25.86
N ARG A 45 35.10 4.46 25.52
CA ARG A 45 34.34 3.67 24.55
C ARG A 45 34.40 4.21 23.09
N GLY A 46 35.27 5.19 22.84
CA GLY A 46 35.54 5.74 21.53
C GLY A 46 34.57 6.83 21.04
N ALA A 47 33.55 7.21 21.79
CA ALA A 47 32.64 8.29 21.42
C ALA A 47 33.33 9.66 21.56
N HIS A 48 33.12 10.57 20.59
CA HIS A 48 33.64 11.94 20.65
C HIS A 48 32.88 12.77 21.67
N ILE A 49 33.59 13.68 22.34
CA ILE A 49 33.06 14.58 23.39
C ILE A 49 33.10 15.99 22.85
N CYS A 50 32.00 16.72 23.01
CA CYS A 50 31.90 18.12 22.64
C CYS A 50 32.80 18.97 23.54
N ASN A 51 33.60 19.86 22.94
CA ASN A 51 34.50 20.75 23.72
C ASN A 51 33.77 21.72 24.66
N ASN A 52 32.47 21.97 24.40
CA ASN A 52 31.66 22.87 25.22
C ASN A 52 30.97 22.16 26.40
N HIS A 53 31.08 20.83 26.49
CA HIS A 53 30.39 20.01 27.51
C HIS A 53 31.22 18.79 27.85
N GLU A 54 31.66 18.66 29.07
CA GLU A 54 32.51 17.54 29.52
C GLU A 54 31.85 16.17 29.42
N GLU A 55 30.52 16.11 29.44
CA GLU A 55 29.72 14.87 29.28
C GLU A 55 28.93 14.81 27.94
N GLY A 56 29.11 15.83 27.13
CA GLY A 56 28.33 15.96 25.86
C GLY A 56 28.85 15.02 24.79
N LYS A 57 28.26 13.84 24.66
CA LYS A 57 28.56 12.94 23.55
C LYS A 57 28.06 13.55 22.23
N ILE A 58 28.87 13.39 21.18
CA ILE A 58 28.49 13.77 19.83
C ILE A 58 27.81 12.58 19.20
N TYR A 59 26.66 12.83 18.60
CA TYR A 59 25.87 11.85 17.90
C TYR A 59 26.04 12.01 16.40
N TYR A 60 26.07 10.89 15.70
CA TYR A 60 25.97 10.84 14.25
C TYR A 60 24.51 10.74 13.86
N LEU A 61 24.09 11.63 13.00
CA LEU A 61 22.74 11.63 12.42
C LEU A 61 22.82 11.64 10.90
N ARG A 62 21.85 10.99 10.31
CA ARG A 62 21.51 11.15 8.90
C ARG A 62 20.13 11.79 8.84
N GLU A 63 20.04 12.88 8.14
CA GLU A 63 18.85 13.72 8.06
C GLU A 63 18.39 13.82 6.61
N ILE A 64 17.07 13.73 6.37
CA ILE A 64 16.48 13.91 5.06
C ILE A 64 16.26 15.39 4.82
N HIS A 65 16.76 15.89 3.68
CA HIS A 65 16.67 17.31 3.33
C HIS A 65 15.68 17.62 2.22
N GLY A 66 15.45 18.92 2.05
CA GLY A 66 14.67 19.46 0.95
C GLY A 66 13.19 19.23 1.12
N SER A 67 12.49 19.01 0.01
CA SER A 67 11.04 18.89 -0.03
C SER A 67 10.49 17.68 0.75
N GLN A 68 11.34 16.69 1.06
CA GLN A 68 10.96 15.49 1.82
C GLN A 68 11.37 15.54 3.30
N ALA A 69 11.93 16.65 3.79
CA ALA A 69 12.31 16.78 5.20
C ALA A 69 11.15 16.50 6.19
N TYR A 70 9.90 16.63 5.74
CA TYR A 70 8.71 16.29 6.54
C TYR A 70 8.63 14.79 6.90
N LEU A 71 9.34 13.92 6.18
CA LEU A 71 9.42 12.49 6.51
C LEU A 71 10.37 12.20 7.67
N ASP A 72 11.24 13.13 8.00
CA ASP A 72 12.23 13.01 9.09
C ASP A 72 11.69 13.63 10.38
N CYS A 73 10.50 13.24 10.76
CA CYS A 73 9.85 13.68 12.00
C CYS A 73 9.17 12.53 12.74
N GLN A 74 8.88 12.75 14.01
CA GLN A 74 8.01 11.83 14.75
C GLN A 74 6.59 11.99 14.25
N SER A 75 5.91 10.86 13.99
CA SER A 75 4.50 10.88 13.64
C SER A 75 3.67 11.47 14.77
N THR A 76 2.92 12.52 14.47
CA THR A 76 1.90 13.09 15.36
C THR A 76 0.54 12.41 15.18
N LEU A 77 0.42 11.53 14.19
CA LEU A 77 -0.81 10.83 13.88
C LEU A 77 -1.07 9.71 14.90
N SER A 78 -2.13 9.86 15.67
CA SER A 78 -2.64 8.81 16.54
C SER A 78 -3.72 8.02 15.83
N ILE A 79 -3.39 6.82 15.35
CA ILE A 79 -4.35 5.91 14.70
C ILE A 79 -4.93 4.98 15.77
N ASN A 80 -6.26 4.98 15.90
CA ASN A 80 -6.93 4.06 16.80
C ASN A 80 -6.96 2.64 16.21
N MET A 81 -6.00 1.81 16.62
CA MET A 81 -5.83 0.43 16.13
C MET A 81 -7.00 -0.51 16.47
N SER A 82 -7.94 -0.09 17.31
CA SER A 82 -9.12 -0.91 17.66
C SER A 82 -10.26 -0.81 16.63
N LEU A 83 -10.20 0.18 15.74
CA LEU A 83 -11.21 0.34 14.69
C LEU A 83 -11.13 -0.82 13.70
N PRO A 84 -12.28 -1.30 13.20
CA PRO A 84 -12.32 -2.41 12.25
C PRO A 84 -11.91 -2.02 10.83
N PHE A 85 -11.91 -0.73 10.50
CA PHE A 85 -11.62 -0.21 9.18
C PHE A 85 -10.67 0.99 9.24
N HIS A 86 -9.67 0.98 8.37
CA HIS A 86 -8.71 2.08 8.19
C HIS A 86 -8.58 2.39 6.71
N ASN A 87 -8.66 3.65 6.36
CA ASN A 87 -8.44 4.13 5.00
C ASN A 87 -7.26 5.11 4.96
N PHE A 88 -6.33 4.87 4.05
CA PHE A 88 -5.18 5.73 3.77
C PHE A 88 -5.39 6.34 2.37
N ASP A 89 -5.95 7.53 2.31
CA ASP A 89 -6.21 8.21 1.05
C ASP A 89 -4.99 8.99 0.59
N LEU A 90 -4.42 8.56 -0.54
CA LEU A 90 -3.27 9.19 -1.20
C LEU A 90 -3.67 9.89 -2.51
N SER A 91 -4.96 10.05 -2.79
CA SER A 91 -5.48 10.59 -4.06
C SER A 91 -5.05 12.04 -4.31
N GLN A 92 -4.82 12.80 -3.25
CA GLN A 92 -4.41 14.20 -3.32
C GLN A 92 -2.94 14.42 -3.67
N ILE A 93 -2.12 13.36 -3.62
CA ILE A 93 -0.69 13.45 -3.91
C ILE A 93 -0.50 13.33 -5.42
N THR A 94 -0.09 14.43 -6.05
CA THR A 94 0.09 14.51 -7.51
C THR A 94 1.54 14.32 -7.95
N ASP A 95 2.51 14.67 -7.12
CA ASP A 95 3.93 14.42 -7.39
C ASP A 95 4.26 12.94 -7.23
N GLU A 96 4.89 12.36 -8.25
CA GLU A 96 5.20 10.91 -8.24
C GLU A 96 6.22 10.51 -7.18
N THR A 97 7.20 11.37 -6.91
CA THR A 97 8.22 11.08 -5.90
C THR A 97 7.61 11.11 -4.50
N GLU A 98 6.75 12.09 -4.26
CA GLU A 98 6.02 12.20 -3.00
C GLU A 98 5.07 11.03 -2.82
N LEU A 99 4.35 10.63 -3.86
CA LEU A 99 3.45 9.48 -3.85
C LEU A 99 4.18 8.19 -3.47
N ILE A 100 5.34 7.91 -4.09
CA ILE A 100 6.17 6.74 -3.76
C ILE A 100 6.55 6.73 -2.29
N ASN A 101 7.02 7.87 -1.78
CA ASN A 101 7.45 7.98 -0.39
C ASN A 101 6.31 7.68 0.56
N MET A 102 5.14 8.27 0.31
CA MET A 102 3.96 8.03 1.13
C MET A 102 3.45 6.60 1.04
N ILE A 103 3.48 5.98 -0.14
CA ILE A 103 3.16 4.55 -0.30
C ILE A 103 4.07 3.70 0.59
N MET A 104 5.39 3.91 0.54
CA MET A 104 6.36 3.16 1.34
C MET A 104 6.14 3.35 2.86
N VAL A 105 5.82 4.58 3.27
CA VAL A 105 5.48 4.87 4.68
C VAL A 105 4.21 4.13 5.11
N VAL A 106 3.14 4.21 4.31
CA VAL A 106 1.87 3.55 4.62
C VAL A 106 2.03 2.03 4.63
N GLN A 107 2.72 1.46 3.64
CA GLN A 107 2.97 0.02 3.56
C GLN A 107 3.80 -0.46 4.77
N SER A 108 4.85 0.26 5.15
CA SER A 108 5.64 -0.04 6.35
C SER A 108 4.80 0.06 7.62
N TYR A 109 3.92 1.06 7.70
CA TYR A 109 3.01 1.22 8.82
C TYR A 109 2.02 0.04 8.94
N ILE A 110 1.42 -0.38 7.83
CA ILE A 110 0.50 -1.53 7.76
C ILE A 110 1.24 -2.80 8.19
N GLU A 111 2.43 -3.04 7.66
CA GLU A 111 3.22 -4.22 8.00
C GLU A 111 3.53 -4.29 9.49
N GLU A 112 4.04 -3.19 10.07
CA GLU A 112 4.46 -3.16 11.47
C GLU A 112 3.29 -3.24 12.45
N ASN A 113 2.22 -2.52 12.17
CA ASN A 113 1.15 -2.34 13.15
C ASN A 113 0.01 -3.33 13.02
N PHE A 114 -0.23 -3.87 11.82
CA PHE A 114 -1.31 -4.81 11.60
C PHE A 114 -0.80 -6.23 11.32
N ILE A 115 0.12 -6.40 10.36
CA ILE A 115 0.51 -7.72 9.89
C ILE A 115 1.47 -8.40 10.87
N LYS A 116 2.58 -7.76 11.24
CA LYS A 116 3.59 -8.34 12.15
C LYS A 116 3.07 -8.52 13.58
N LYS A 117 2.25 -7.59 14.05
CA LYS A 117 1.63 -7.68 15.37
C LYS A 117 0.46 -8.67 15.44
N ASN A 118 -0.03 -9.13 14.29
CA ASN A 118 -1.09 -10.12 14.29
C ASN A 118 -0.60 -11.46 14.81
N SER A 119 -1.44 -12.15 15.56
CA SER A 119 -1.12 -13.45 16.13
C SER A 119 -0.97 -14.50 15.02
N THR A 120 0.01 -15.39 15.17
CA THR A 120 0.13 -16.58 14.32
C THR A 120 -0.78 -17.72 14.80
N ASN A 121 -1.36 -17.60 16.00
CA ASN A 121 -2.32 -18.58 16.52
C ASN A 121 -3.70 -18.32 15.89
N PRO A 122 -4.29 -19.29 15.17
CA PRO A 122 -5.57 -19.12 14.48
C PRO A 122 -6.73 -18.67 15.38
N ASN A 123 -6.70 -19.09 16.64
CA ASN A 123 -7.77 -18.77 17.61
C ASN A 123 -7.65 -17.35 18.20
N LYS A 124 -6.52 -16.69 18.01
CA LYS A 124 -6.24 -15.34 18.52
C LYS A 124 -5.98 -14.33 17.39
N ALA A 125 -5.74 -14.81 16.20
CA ALA A 125 -5.47 -13.95 15.04
C ALA A 125 -6.72 -13.21 14.59
N ARG A 126 -6.55 -11.94 14.23
CA ARG A 126 -7.56 -11.19 13.48
C ARG A 126 -7.45 -11.57 12.00
N LYS A 127 -8.58 -11.75 11.34
CA LYS A 127 -8.61 -11.82 9.88
C LYS A 127 -8.46 -10.41 9.33
N LEU A 128 -7.41 -10.19 8.58
CA LEU A 128 -7.09 -8.88 8.00
C LEU A 128 -7.35 -8.93 6.50
N ILE A 129 -7.92 -7.88 5.97
CA ILE A 129 -7.97 -7.60 4.53
C ILE A 129 -7.14 -6.34 4.31
N VAL A 130 -6.15 -6.42 3.43
CA VAL A 130 -5.34 -5.28 2.99
C VAL A 130 -5.70 -5.04 1.53
N SER A 131 -6.49 -4.01 1.28
CA SER A 131 -6.97 -3.67 -0.05
C SER A 131 -6.16 -2.49 -0.60
N THR A 132 -5.63 -2.65 -1.80
CA THR A 132 -4.91 -1.62 -2.55
C THR A 132 -5.74 -1.30 -3.80
N ASP A 133 -6.41 -0.16 -3.76
CA ASP A 133 -7.18 0.33 -4.91
C ASP A 133 -6.27 1.02 -5.93
N GLU A 134 -6.69 1.02 -7.20
CA GLU A 134 -5.91 1.57 -8.32
C GLU A 134 -4.45 1.05 -8.30
N ALA A 135 -4.28 -0.24 -7.98
CA ALA A 135 -2.96 -0.85 -7.74
C ALA A 135 -1.98 -0.67 -8.91
N HIS A 136 -2.47 -0.45 -10.14
CA HIS A 136 -1.63 -0.15 -11.29
C HIS A 136 -0.75 1.10 -11.09
N ARG A 137 -1.20 2.06 -10.25
CA ARG A 137 -0.43 3.27 -9.93
C ARG A 137 0.77 2.96 -9.06
N ILE A 138 0.65 2.01 -8.15
CA ILE A 138 1.74 1.64 -7.24
C ILE A 138 2.66 0.57 -7.84
N LEU A 139 2.12 -0.34 -8.64
CA LEU A 139 2.90 -1.44 -9.24
C LEU A 139 3.96 -0.95 -10.25
N LYS A 140 3.90 0.29 -10.70
CA LYS A 140 4.99 0.90 -11.49
C LYS A 140 6.29 1.04 -10.70
N PHE A 141 6.23 1.06 -9.37
CA PHE A 141 7.36 1.24 -8.46
C PHE A 141 7.87 -0.10 -7.93
N GLU A 142 9.17 -0.33 -8.07
CA GLU A 142 9.79 -1.60 -7.67
C GLU A 142 9.60 -1.88 -6.17
N GLY A 143 9.83 -0.89 -5.30
CA GLY A 143 9.64 -1.04 -3.85
C GLY A 143 8.22 -1.47 -3.47
N ALA A 144 7.20 -0.91 -4.12
CA ALA A 144 5.82 -1.31 -3.90
C ALA A 144 5.55 -2.74 -4.38
N ARG A 145 6.08 -3.15 -5.54
CA ARG A 145 5.97 -4.54 -6.01
C ARG A 145 6.67 -5.53 -5.08
N MET A 146 7.84 -5.17 -4.54
CA MET A 146 8.54 -5.99 -3.54
C MET A 146 7.70 -6.16 -2.27
N PHE A 147 7.06 -5.10 -1.79
CA PHE A 147 6.17 -5.17 -0.64
C PHE A 147 4.97 -6.09 -0.90
N GLU A 148 4.28 -5.91 -2.03
CA GLU A 148 3.13 -6.73 -2.39
C GLU A 148 3.53 -8.21 -2.53
N ASN A 149 4.65 -8.51 -3.19
CA ASN A 149 5.18 -9.88 -3.28
C ASN A 149 5.46 -10.47 -1.90
N ALA A 150 6.09 -9.72 -1.01
CA ALA A 150 6.35 -10.16 0.36
C ALA A 150 5.06 -10.40 1.13
N LEU A 151 4.07 -9.51 0.98
CA LEU A 151 2.75 -9.61 1.61
C LEU A 151 2.02 -10.88 1.16
N TYR A 152 1.94 -11.14 -0.15
CA TYR A 152 1.30 -12.34 -0.69
C TYR A 152 1.97 -13.64 -0.20
N ARG A 153 3.30 -13.68 -0.09
CA ARG A 153 4.04 -14.84 0.43
C ARG A 153 3.74 -15.14 1.90
N VAL A 154 3.51 -14.12 2.72
CA VAL A 154 3.30 -14.30 4.17
C VAL A 154 1.84 -14.26 4.59
N ALA A 155 0.96 -13.81 3.70
CA ALA A 155 -0.44 -13.54 3.95
C ALA A 155 -1.15 -14.67 4.71
N ARG A 156 -1.04 -15.90 4.22
CA ARG A 156 -1.64 -17.08 4.83
C ARG A 156 -1.17 -17.30 6.28
N LYS A 157 0.12 -17.15 6.55
CA LYS A 157 0.70 -17.32 7.90
C LYS A 157 0.28 -16.22 8.87
N ARG A 158 -0.10 -15.07 8.35
CA ARG A 158 -0.49 -13.88 9.11
C ARG A 158 -2.00 -13.64 9.13
N HIS A 159 -2.79 -14.60 8.62
CA HIS A 159 -4.25 -14.48 8.52
C HIS A 159 -4.68 -13.17 7.81
N THR A 160 -3.92 -12.81 6.80
CA THR A 160 -4.13 -11.61 5.98
C THR A 160 -4.57 -12.01 4.59
N ALA A 161 -5.54 -11.33 4.02
CA ALA A 161 -5.95 -11.45 2.62
C ALA A 161 -5.58 -10.15 1.89
N PRO A 162 -4.50 -10.14 1.10
CA PRO A 162 -4.20 -9.00 0.26
C PRO A 162 -5.15 -8.98 -0.94
N TRP A 163 -5.67 -7.80 -1.26
CA TRP A 163 -6.54 -7.54 -2.39
C TRP A 163 -5.92 -6.44 -3.25
N LEU A 164 -5.66 -6.73 -4.51
CA LEU A 164 -5.25 -5.72 -5.50
C LEU A 164 -6.41 -5.46 -6.45
N ILE A 165 -6.84 -4.22 -6.53
CA ILE A 165 -7.91 -3.78 -7.42
C ILE A 165 -7.25 -3.08 -8.61
N LEU A 166 -7.50 -3.60 -9.81
CA LEU A 166 -6.87 -3.19 -11.06
C LEU A 166 -7.93 -2.94 -12.14
N GLN A 167 -7.63 -2.06 -13.06
CA GLN A 167 -8.49 -1.82 -14.22
C GLN A 167 -8.29 -2.88 -15.31
N SER A 168 -7.12 -3.48 -15.41
CA SER A 168 -6.79 -4.52 -16.38
C SER A 168 -5.84 -5.56 -15.78
N VAL A 169 -6.11 -6.82 -16.09
CA VAL A 169 -5.22 -7.94 -15.72
C VAL A 169 -3.85 -7.79 -16.38
N LYS A 170 -3.76 -7.10 -17.52
CA LYS A 170 -2.48 -6.82 -18.21
C LYS A 170 -1.53 -5.93 -17.43
N ASP A 171 -2.02 -5.22 -16.41
CA ASP A 171 -1.13 -4.40 -15.57
C ASP A 171 -0.09 -5.26 -14.84
N PHE A 172 -0.42 -6.52 -14.56
CA PHE A 172 0.55 -7.49 -14.05
C PHE A 172 1.59 -7.91 -15.10
N ALA A 173 1.25 -7.97 -16.38
CA ALA A 173 2.17 -8.40 -17.43
C ALA A 173 3.28 -7.38 -17.72
N LYS A 174 3.14 -6.16 -17.24
CA LYS A 174 4.11 -5.08 -17.49
C LYS A 174 5.43 -5.30 -16.74
N TYR A 175 5.40 -6.07 -15.65
CA TYR A 175 6.55 -6.24 -14.76
C TYR A 175 6.76 -7.72 -14.47
N GLN A 176 7.98 -8.21 -14.70
CA GLN A 176 8.30 -9.62 -14.54
C GLN A 176 8.14 -10.11 -13.09
N ASP A 177 8.42 -9.26 -12.12
CA ASP A 177 8.35 -9.57 -10.69
C ASP A 177 6.91 -9.67 -10.14
N THR A 178 5.90 -9.19 -10.87
CA THR A 178 4.49 -9.34 -10.49
C THR A 178 3.91 -10.74 -10.79
N GLU A 179 4.62 -11.56 -11.54
CA GLU A 179 4.20 -12.93 -11.84
C GLU A 179 4.04 -13.78 -10.57
N GLU A 180 4.83 -13.51 -9.54
CA GLU A 180 4.73 -14.21 -8.26
C GLU A 180 3.44 -13.86 -7.51
N ILE A 181 2.95 -12.63 -7.62
CA ILE A 181 1.66 -12.20 -7.07
C ILE A 181 0.55 -13.03 -7.72
N LEU A 182 0.56 -13.13 -9.06
CA LEU A 182 -0.42 -13.92 -9.80
C LEU A 182 -0.40 -15.39 -9.39
N LYS A 183 0.80 -15.99 -9.29
CA LYS A 183 0.97 -17.40 -8.87
C LYS A 183 0.47 -17.65 -7.43
N SER A 184 0.51 -16.63 -6.58
CA SER A 184 0.06 -16.69 -5.19
C SER A 184 -1.41 -16.31 -5.02
N THR A 185 -2.05 -15.82 -6.05
CA THR A 185 -3.46 -15.43 -6.03
C THR A 185 -4.34 -16.65 -6.18
N GLU A 186 -5.19 -16.90 -5.19
CA GLU A 186 -6.12 -18.04 -5.18
C GLU A 186 -7.48 -17.70 -5.78
N THR A 187 -7.89 -16.42 -5.74
CA THR A 187 -9.22 -15.99 -6.17
C THR A 187 -9.16 -14.74 -7.03
N PHE A 188 -9.84 -14.76 -8.16
CA PHE A 188 -10.05 -13.59 -9.00
C PHE A 188 -11.52 -13.18 -9.01
N MET A 189 -11.77 -11.90 -8.87
CA MET A 189 -13.07 -11.26 -9.10
C MET A 189 -12.98 -10.50 -10.41
N LEU A 190 -13.53 -11.06 -11.47
CA LEU A 190 -13.48 -10.48 -12.81
C LEU A 190 -14.79 -9.76 -13.08
N PHE A 191 -14.72 -8.46 -13.25
CA PHE A 191 -15.79 -7.64 -13.79
C PHE A 191 -15.68 -7.61 -15.31
N ARG A 192 -16.49 -6.79 -15.98
CA ARG A 192 -16.38 -6.61 -17.42
C ARG A 192 -14.98 -6.07 -17.79
N HIS A 193 -14.32 -6.75 -18.71
CA HIS A 193 -13.02 -6.38 -19.24
C HIS A 193 -13.10 -5.95 -20.71
N ASN A 194 -12.04 -5.27 -21.16
CA ASN A 194 -11.86 -4.98 -22.58
C ASN A 194 -11.62 -6.30 -23.35
N TYR A 195 -12.12 -6.37 -24.56
CA TYR A 195 -11.95 -7.54 -25.43
C TYR A 195 -10.47 -7.92 -25.66
N LEU A 196 -9.59 -6.93 -25.67
CA LEU A 196 -8.16 -7.15 -25.80
C LEU A 196 -7.52 -7.90 -24.62
N ASP A 197 -8.19 -7.98 -23.47
CA ASP A 197 -7.70 -8.68 -22.28
C ASP A 197 -8.04 -10.18 -22.28
N GLY A 198 -8.89 -10.62 -23.20
CA GLY A 198 -9.45 -11.98 -23.20
C GLY A 198 -8.41 -13.10 -23.16
N GLN A 199 -7.38 -13.02 -24.01
CA GLN A 199 -6.32 -14.02 -24.02
C GLN A 199 -5.55 -14.04 -22.70
N TYR A 200 -5.24 -12.87 -22.14
CA TYR A 200 -4.51 -12.75 -20.89
C TYR A 200 -5.32 -13.29 -19.69
N ILE A 201 -6.62 -13.00 -19.66
CA ILE A 201 -7.53 -13.57 -18.66
C ILE A 201 -7.52 -15.09 -18.76
N LYS A 202 -7.61 -15.65 -19.98
CA LYS A 202 -7.58 -17.08 -20.19
C LYS A 202 -6.32 -17.73 -19.67
N ASP A 203 -5.15 -17.17 -19.99
CA ASP A 203 -3.85 -17.70 -19.61
C ASP A 203 -3.61 -17.61 -18.09
N THR A 204 -4.13 -16.54 -17.47
CA THR A 204 -3.94 -16.31 -16.03
C THR A 204 -4.90 -17.16 -15.18
N THR A 205 -6.15 -17.34 -15.63
CA THR A 205 -7.20 -17.94 -14.80
C THR A 205 -7.56 -19.37 -15.21
N ASN A 206 -7.01 -19.87 -16.32
CA ASN A 206 -7.35 -21.18 -16.91
C ASN A 206 -8.86 -21.34 -17.26
N LEU A 207 -9.56 -20.24 -17.50
CA LEU A 207 -10.94 -20.27 -17.98
C LEU A 207 -11.03 -20.84 -19.40
N THR A 208 -12.12 -21.53 -19.71
CA THR A 208 -12.43 -21.93 -21.08
C THR A 208 -12.75 -20.71 -21.94
N GLN A 209 -12.62 -20.84 -23.26
CA GLN A 209 -12.93 -19.74 -24.16
C GLN A 209 -14.37 -19.21 -23.97
N SER A 210 -15.34 -20.09 -23.80
CA SER A 210 -16.74 -19.71 -23.57
C SER A 210 -16.92 -18.92 -22.26
N GLN A 211 -16.17 -19.27 -21.20
CA GLN A 211 -16.21 -18.52 -19.94
C GLN A 211 -15.56 -17.14 -20.08
N VAL A 212 -14.43 -17.06 -20.79
CA VAL A 212 -13.79 -15.76 -21.11
C VAL A 212 -14.75 -14.88 -21.91
N ASP A 213 -15.39 -15.43 -22.95
CA ASP A 213 -16.36 -14.69 -23.75
C ASP A 213 -17.52 -14.18 -22.87
N THR A 214 -17.95 -14.97 -21.88
CA THR A 214 -18.95 -14.52 -20.91
C THR A 214 -18.43 -13.36 -20.04
N VAL A 215 -17.19 -13.42 -19.52
CA VAL A 215 -16.57 -12.33 -18.75
C VAL A 215 -16.50 -11.03 -19.56
N LEU A 216 -16.11 -11.12 -20.84
CA LEU A 216 -16.00 -9.97 -21.72
C LEU A 216 -17.37 -9.32 -22.04
N ASN A 217 -18.44 -10.09 -21.93
CA ASN A 217 -19.82 -9.66 -22.18
C ASN A 217 -20.62 -9.42 -20.89
N LEU A 218 -20.00 -9.47 -19.69
CA LEU A 218 -20.68 -9.12 -18.45
C LEU A 218 -21.30 -7.72 -18.57
N GLY A 219 -22.49 -7.58 -18.04
CA GLY A 219 -23.14 -6.28 -18.01
C GLY A 219 -22.42 -5.36 -17.05
N GLY A 220 -21.89 -4.25 -17.57
CA GLY A 220 -21.52 -3.13 -16.71
C GLY A 220 -22.75 -2.56 -16.02
N THR A 221 -22.54 -1.76 -14.99
CA THR A 221 -23.58 -0.98 -14.33
C THR A 221 -24.21 -0.01 -15.35
N SER A 222 -25.28 -0.39 -15.99
CA SER A 222 -26.09 0.52 -16.81
C SER A 222 -27.38 0.80 -16.05
N GLU A 223 -27.90 1.99 -16.15
CA GLU A 223 -29.19 2.41 -15.57
C GLU A 223 -30.37 1.48 -15.93
N ALA A 224 -30.26 0.75 -17.05
CA ALA A 224 -31.25 -0.23 -17.47
C ALA A 224 -31.17 -1.56 -16.71
N LYS A 225 -30.07 -1.87 -16.05
CA LYS A 225 -29.89 -3.11 -15.26
C LYS A 225 -29.84 -2.77 -13.79
N LYS A 226 -30.71 -3.36 -12.99
CA LYS A 226 -30.79 -3.19 -11.54
C LYS A 226 -29.78 -4.06 -10.78
N TYR A 227 -28.72 -4.55 -11.43
CA TYR A 227 -27.71 -5.43 -10.84
C TYR A 227 -26.36 -5.27 -11.54
N GLY A 228 -25.30 -5.50 -10.79
CA GLY A 228 -23.95 -5.68 -11.31
C GLY A 228 -23.64 -7.16 -11.55
N GLU A 229 -22.75 -7.46 -12.50
CA GLU A 229 -22.33 -8.83 -12.80
C GLU A 229 -20.82 -8.97 -12.60
N LEU A 230 -20.41 -10.11 -12.03
CA LEU A 230 -19.02 -10.48 -11.90
C LEU A 230 -18.82 -11.99 -12.06
N CYS A 231 -17.63 -12.40 -12.40
CA CYS A 231 -17.19 -13.78 -12.37
C CYS A 231 -16.19 -13.99 -11.24
N LEU A 232 -16.52 -14.85 -10.29
CA LEU A 232 -15.62 -15.30 -9.23
C LEU A 232 -14.91 -16.55 -9.71
N VAL A 233 -13.58 -16.51 -9.80
CA VAL A 233 -12.74 -17.65 -10.19
C VAL A 233 -11.93 -18.09 -8.98
N ASP A 234 -12.10 -19.34 -8.58
CA ASP A 234 -11.32 -19.99 -7.54
C ASP A 234 -10.30 -20.93 -8.20
N ILE A 235 -9.04 -20.54 -8.20
CA ILE A 235 -7.95 -21.25 -8.87
C ILE A 235 -7.71 -22.64 -8.26
N PRO A 236 -7.63 -22.81 -6.92
CA PRO A 236 -7.39 -24.11 -6.31
C PRO A 236 -8.43 -25.17 -6.70
N THR A 237 -9.70 -24.79 -6.75
CA THR A 237 -10.78 -25.73 -7.09
C THR A 237 -11.14 -25.74 -8.57
N LYS A 238 -10.53 -24.86 -9.37
CA LYS A 238 -10.82 -24.68 -10.81
C LYS A 238 -12.30 -24.39 -11.08
N ARG A 239 -12.93 -23.63 -10.20
CA ARG A 239 -14.35 -23.26 -10.33
C ARG A 239 -14.48 -21.80 -10.74
N ALA A 240 -15.43 -21.56 -11.62
CA ALA A 240 -15.86 -20.21 -11.99
C ALA A 240 -17.38 -20.10 -11.73
N VAL A 241 -17.76 -19.06 -11.02
CA VAL A 241 -19.15 -18.78 -10.69
C VAL A 241 -19.50 -17.38 -11.17
N PHE A 242 -20.55 -17.27 -11.99
CA PHE A 242 -21.09 -15.99 -12.41
C PHE A 242 -22.11 -15.52 -11.40
N ILE A 243 -21.95 -14.32 -10.90
CA ILE A 243 -22.72 -13.74 -9.81
C ILE A 243 -23.39 -12.48 -10.33
N GLN A 244 -24.67 -12.35 -9.99
CA GLN A 244 -25.41 -11.10 -10.12
C GLN A 244 -25.55 -10.50 -8.73
N ALA A 245 -25.11 -9.26 -8.56
CA ALA A 245 -25.26 -8.51 -7.33
C ALA A 245 -26.29 -7.41 -7.54
N ASP A 246 -27.33 -7.42 -6.72
CA ASP A 246 -28.35 -6.37 -6.76
C ASP A 246 -27.73 -5.02 -6.39
N TYR A 247 -28.30 -3.95 -6.92
CA TYR A 247 -27.94 -2.61 -6.48
C TYR A 247 -28.21 -2.44 -5.00
N LEU A 248 -27.37 -1.61 -4.42
CA LEU A 248 -27.55 -1.13 -3.05
C LEU A 248 -28.93 -0.46 -2.90
N LYS A 249 -29.54 -0.64 -1.74
CA LYS A 249 -30.77 0.10 -1.42
C LYS A 249 -30.48 1.60 -1.37
N ASP A 250 -31.52 2.41 -1.56
CA ASP A 250 -31.37 3.87 -1.58
C ASP A 250 -30.60 4.46 -0.41
N SER A 251 -30.73 3.87 0.79
CA SER A 251 -30.00 4.29 2.00
C SER A 251 -28.49 4.01 1.95
N GLU A 252 -28.07 3.08 1.12
CA GLU A 252 -26.66 2.68 0.98
C GLU A 252 -26.02 3.41 -0.21
N PHE A 253 -26.82 3.77 -1.22
CA PHE A 253 -26.37 4.50 -2.41
C PHE A 253 -25.69 5.82 -2.03
N ASP A 254 -26.30 6.60 -1.14
CA ASP A 254 -25.78 7.90 -0.71
C ASP A 254 -24.41 7.80 -0.01
N VAL A 255 -24.04 6.61 0.48
CA VAL A 255 -22.78 6.37 1.19
C VAL A 255 -21.65 5.97 0.25
N VAL A 256 -21.96 5.27 -0.84
CA VAL A 256 -20.95 4.65 -1.71
C VAL A 256 -20.81 5.31 -3.08
N GLU A 257 -21.81 6.09 -3.51
CA GLU A 257 -21.73 6.80 -4.79
C GLU A 257 -20.81 8.02 -4.67
N THR A 258 -19.87 8.12 -5.58
CA THR A 258 -18.88 9.21 -5.63
C THR A 258 -19.14 10.19 -6.78
N ASP A 259 -20.03 9.85 -7.69
CA ASP A 259 -20.41 10.73 -8.80
C ASP A 259 -21.37 11.82 -8.32
N VAL A 260 -20.87 13.06 -8.31
CA VAL A 260 -21.61 14.24 -7.80
C VAL A 260 -22.92 14.48 -8.57
N GLU A 261 -22.95 14.20 -9.87
CA GLU A 261 -24.15 14.37 -10.71
C GLU A 261 -25.22 13.37 -10.31
N LYS A 262 -24.84 12.09 -10.12
CA LYS A 262 -25.75 11.04 -9.68
C LYS A 262 -26.28 11.27 -8.27
N ILE A 263 -25.43 11.72 -7.35
CA ILE A 263 -25.84 12.09 -5.99
C ILE A 263 -26.88 13.21 -6.06
N ALA A 264 -26.64 14.24 -6.88
CA ALA A 264 -27.57 15.35 -7.03
C ALA A 264 -28.90 14.93 -7.67
N GLU A 265 -28.85 14.03 -8.65
CA GLU A 265 -30.06 13.48 -9.31
C GLU A 265 -30.87 12.63 -8.32
N HIS A 266 -30.22 11.75 -7.56
CA HIS A 266 -30.87 10.92 -6.54
C HIS A 266 -31.51 11.78 -5.42
N ALA A 267 -30.83 12.86 -5.01
CA ALA A 267 -31.41 13.82 -4.06
C ALA A 267 -32.64 14.54 -4.60
N ARG A 268 -32.67 14.90 -5.89
CA ARG A 268 -33.85 15.50 -6.55
C ARG A 268 -35.01 14.52 -6.61
N MET A 269 -34.76 13.25 -6.94
CA MET A 269 -35.80 12.22 -6.97
C MET A 269 -36.45 12.02 -5.59
N LYS A 270 -35.65 12.03 -4.51
CA LYS A 270 -36.16 11.93 -3.14
C LYS A 270 -37.02 13.12 -2.69
N GLN A 271 -36.77 14.32 -3.26
CA GLN A 271 -37.55 15.52 -2.92
C GLN A 271 -38.85 15.64 -3.73
N GLY A 272 -38.96 14.90 -4.85
CA GLY A 272 -40.13 14.90 -5.71
C GLY A 272 -41.12 13.75 -5.45
N ALA A 273 -40.83 12.89 -4.49
CA ALA A 273 -41.70 11.81 -4.01
C ALA A 273 -42.32 12.16 -2.66
#